data_6f857fd8194e1565c48b7d4f95e4632a
#
_entry.id   6f857fd8194e1565c48b7d4f95e4632a
#
_cell.length_a   1.000
_cell.length_b   1.000
_cell.length_c   1.000
_cell.angle_alpha   90.00
_cell.angle_beta   90.00
_cell.angle_gamma   90.00
#
_symmetry.space_group_name_H-M   'P 1'
#
loop_
_entity.id
_entity.type
_entity.pdbx_description
1 polymer ?
#
loop_
_entity_poly.entity_id
_entity_poly.type
_entity_poly.pdbx_seq_one_letter_code
_entity_poly.pdbx_strand_id
1 'polypeptide(L)'
;MGFMPTQDQIREALRAVIDPELRKDIVELEMVRSIDVHDNGVVDVMVSLTTPGCPIRSHFQTGVANAVKALDGVTGVNVSFDVLSDEEKGNLQRKLGRGGPLPSGALAQVENVICVGSGKGGVGKSSVTANLAAALSAEGKSVGVLDADVWGYSQPRMFGLGAQRPKVNEQRRIVPPEAGDGIKVMSIGFFIEEDAAVVWRGPMLHKALQQFLEDVDWGALDYLLVDLPPGTGDVGMTLAQLLPDARFLLVTTPQPVAQKVARRSAEMAGKVRLEIAGVVENMSGFAAPDGERYSIFGEGGGQLLADELGVPLLGKVPLTMPLREQADAGTPIVAANPDDPAAQAVRDVAKGLIALTPVALPVMQTAAPEPAGLNVIPPRPVGMSLPMA
;
A
#
# COMPACT_ATOMS: atom_id res chain seq x y z
N MET A 1 25.84 8.98 49.33
CA MET A 1 25.43 9.60 48.05
C MET A 1 25.17 8.45 47.10
N GLY A 2 23.91 8.15 46.81
CA GLY A 2 23.54 7.12 45.83
C GLY A 2 24.03 7.53 44.45
N PHE A 3 24.59 6.59 43.73
CA PHE A 3 25.08 6.80 42.38
C PHE A 3 23.85 7.02 41.49
N MET A 4 23.67 8.21 40.93
CA MET A 4 22.59 8.50 39.99
C MET A 4 22.93 7.88 38.65
N PRO A 5 21.97 7.24 37.95
CA PRO A 5 22.25 6.67 36.61
C PRO A 5 22.50 7.80 35.62
N THR A 6 23.43 7.56 34.70
CA THR A 6 23.67 8.48 33.58
C THR A 6 22.60 8.33 32.50
N GLN A 7 22.45 9.35 31.65
CA GLN A 7 21.52 9.27 30.51
C GLN A 7 21.80 8.06 29.59
N ASP A 8 23.09 7.69 29.43
CA ASP A 8 23.48 6.53 28.62
C ASP A 8 23.04 5.21 29.27
N GLN A 9 23.14 5.09 30.59
CA GLN A 9 22.66 3.91 31.33
C GLN A 9 21.14 3.77 31.24
N ILE A 10 20.42 4.89 31.31
CA ILE A 10 18.96 4.90 31.15
C ILE A 10 18.59 4.55 29.69
N ARG A 11 19.29 5.11 28.71
CA ARG A 11 19.09 4.80 27.30
C ARG A 11 19.33 3.32 27.00
N GLU A 12 20.36 2.72 27.58
CA GLU A 12 20.63 1.28 27.42
C GLU A 12 19.53 0.43 28.08
N ALA A 13 19.03 0.81 29.28
CA ALA A 13 17.91 0.13 29.91
C ALA A 13 16.61 0.20 29.07
N LEU A 14 16.39 1.30 28.36
CA LEU A 14 15.23 1.48 27.48
C LEU A 14 15.24 0.57 26.24
N ARG A 15 16.35 -0.08 25.89
CA ARG A 15 16.39 -1.12 24.86
C ARG A 15 15.58 -2.37 25.21
N ALA A 16 15.23 -2.56 26.48
CA ALA A 16 14.32 -3.63 26.90
C ALA A 16 12.86 -3.37 26.49
N VAL A 17 12.52 -2.14 26.08
CA VAL A 17 11.16 -1.76 25.67
C VAL A 17 11.02 -1.95 24.16
N ILE A 18 10.34 -3.02 23.78
CA ILE A 18 10.12 -3.40 22.39
C ILE A 18 8.77 -2.86 21.92
N ASP A 19 8.76 -2.20 20.77
CA ASP A 19 7.53 -1.88 20.05
C ASP A 19 6.91 -3.17 19.48
N PRO A 20 5.69 -3.56 19.89
CA PRO A 20 5.09 -4.81 19.46
C PRO A 20 4.70 -4.81 17.95
N GLU A 21 4.48 -3.64 17.35
CA GLU A 21 4.14 -3.50 15.93
C GLU A 21 5.41 -3.54 15.06
N LEU A 22 6.47 -2.86 15.49
CA LEU A 22 7.72 -2.72 14.73
C LEU A 22 8.76 -3.79 15.09
N ARG A 23 8.57 -4.53 16.21
CA ARG A 23 9.43 -5.60 16.73
C ARG A 23 10.89 -5.17 16.94
N LYS A 24 11.11 -3.90 17.27
CA LYS A 24 12.39 -3.28 17.57
C LYS A 24 12.30 -2.47 18.85
N ASP A 25 13.45 -2.23 19.50
CA ASP A 25 13.47 -1.41 20.72
C ASP A 25 13.27 0.08 20.42
N ILE A 26 12.70 0.82 21.36
CA ILE A 26 12.37 2.24 21.22
C ILE A 26 13.59 3.15 21.05
N VAL A 27 14.79 2.68 21.41
CA VAL A 27 16.05 3.41 21.23
C VAL A 27 16.53 3.26 19.79
N GLU A 28 16.51 2.04 19.24
CA GLU A 28 16.80 1.77 17.82
C GLU A 28 15.83 2.53 16.90
N LEU A 29 14.56 2.63 17.31
CA LEU A 29 13.52 3.35 16.60
C LEU A 29 13.61 4.88 16.75
N GLU A 30 14.58 5.40 17.50
CA GLU A 30 14.74 6.83 17.83
C GLU A 30 13.46 7.47 18.41
N MET A 31 12.65 6.67 19.09
CA MET A 31 11.43 7.14 19.75
C MET A 31 11.70 7.82 21.10
N VAL A 32 12.90 7.68 21.68
CA VAL A 32 13.30 8.35 22.93
C VAL A 32 13.78 9.76 22.62
N ARG A 33 12.96 10.76 22.90
CA ARG A 33 13.23 12.17 22.56
C ARG A 33 14.11 12.87 23.59
N SER A 34 13.79 12.73 24.87
CA SER A 34 14.63 13.28 25.95
C SER A 34 14.64 12.36 27.17
N ILE A 35 15.72 12.46 27.93
CA ILE A 35 15.92 11.81 29.22
C ILE A 35 16.48 12.87 30.15
N ASP A 36 15.72 13.26 31.17
CA ASP A 36 16.12 14.26 32.17
C ASP A 36 16.19 13.63 33.55
N VAL A 37 17.37 13.69 34.17
CA VAL A 37 17.63 13.09 35.49
C VAL A 37 17.70 14.22 36.54
N HIS A 38 16.82 14.16 37.53
CA HIS A 38 16.76 15.16 38.58
C HIS A 38 17.55 14.74 39.84
N ASP A 39 18.05 15.71 40.58
CA ASP A 39 18.86 15.50 41.79
C ASP A 39 18.16 14.67 42.90
N ASN A 40 16.84 14.59 42.86
CA ASN A 40 16.01 13.82 43.78
C ASN A 40 15.82 12.34 43.34
N GLY A 41 16.47 11.90 42.26
CA GLY A 41 16.37 10.54 41.73
C GLY A 41 15.14 10.31 40.82
N VAL A 42 14.38 11.34 40.50
CA VAL A 42 13.28 11.26 39.53
C VAL A 42 13.86 11.38 38.14
N VAL A 43 13.37 10.54 37.22
CA VAL A 43 13.75 10.54 35.79
C VAL A 43 12.53 10.84 34.95
N ASP A 44 12.63 11.86 34.11
CA ASP A 44 11.63 12.20 33.10
C ASP A 44 12.07 11.64 31.74
N VAL A 45 11.20 10.86 31.13
CA VAL A 45 11.45 10.28 29.79
C VAL A 45 10.34 10.71 28.85
N MET A 46 10.71 11.34 27.74
CA MET A 46 9.78 11.67 26.65
C MET A 46 9.93 10.67 25.50
N VAL A 47 8.81 10.06 25.10
CA VAL A 47 8.74 9.09 24.01
C VAL A 47 7.83 9.61 22.91
N SER A 48 8.34 9.63 21.67
CA SER A 48 7.57 10.06 20.51
C SER A 48 6.81 8.88 19.92
N LEU A 49 5.50 9.06 19.73
CA LEU A 49 4.61 8.08 19.13
C LEU A 49 4.42 8.38 17.63
N THR A 50 4.10 7.36 16.85
CA THR A 50 3.80 7.51 15.41
C THR A 50 2.45 8.20 15.17
N THR A 51 1.49 8.04 16.11
CA THR A 51 0.16 8.65 16.02
C THR A 51 -0.32 9.18 17.37
N PRO A 52 -1.14 10.27 17.42
CA PRO A 52 -1.64 10.83 18.67
C PRO A 52 -2.52 9.88 19.48
N GLY A 53 -3.19 8.95 18.82
CA GLY A 53 -4.14 7.98 19.41
C GLY A 53 -3.58 6.57 19.53
N CYS A 54 -2.26 6.40 19.66
CA CYS A 54 -1.60 5.08 19.68
C CYS A 54 -2.25 4.14 20.74
N PRO A 55 -2.85 3.01 20.32
CA PRO A 55 -3.52 2.07 21.24
C PRO A 55 -2.56 1.38 22.20
N ILE A 56 -1.27 1.35 21.87
CA ILE A 56 -0.22 0.73 22.70
C ILE A 56 0.52 1.72 23.60
N ARG A 57 -0.03 2.94 23.78
CA ARG A 57 0.56 3.97 24.66
C ARG A 57 0.78 3.47 26.10
N SER A 58 -0.18 2.70 26.64
CA SER A 58 -0.06 2.10 27.98
C SER A 58 1.07 1.07 28.09
N HIS A 59 1.36 0.32 27.00
CA HIS A 59 2.48 -0.60 26.91
C HIS A 59 3.82 0.14 27.05
N PHE A 60 4.01 1.24 26.30
CA PHE A 60 5.21 2.07 26.41
C PHE A 60 5.33 2.71 27.79
N GLN A 61 4.25 3.26 28.33
CA GLN A 61 4.25 3.87 29.65
C GLN A 61 4.73 2.89 30.73
N THR A 62 4.19 1.67 30.72
CA THR A 62 4.55 0.63 31.68
C THR A 62 5.96 0.10 31.45
N GLY A 63 6.32 -0.16 30.19
CA GLY A 63 7.64 -0.68 29.81
C GLY A 63 8.77 0.27 30.17
N VAL A 64 8.64 1.55 29.82
CA VAL A 64 9.62 2.60 30.15
C VAL A 64 9.76 2.77 31.67
N ALA A 65 8.62 2.88 32.38
CA ALA A 65 8.65 3.02 33.81
C ALA A 65 9.34 1.84 34.51
N ASN A 66 9.09 0.60 34.09
CA ASN A 66 9.71 -0.58 34.65
C ASN A 66 11.21 -0.68 34.32
N ALA A 67 11.60 -0.41 33.08
CA ALA A 67 13.00 -0.45 32.67
C ALA A 67 13.86 0.56 33.41
N VAL A 68 13.36 1.77 33.61
CA VAL A 68 14.13 2.83 34.26
C VAL A 68 14.12 2.67 35.78
N LYS A 69 12.99 2.25 36.41
CA LYS A 69 12.91 1.96 37.86
C LYS A 69 13.82 0.83 38.31
N ALA A 70 14.24 -0.06 37.43
CA ALA A 70 15.18 -1.14 37.75
C ALA A 70 16.61 -0.65 37.99
N LEU A 71 16.92 0.61 37.69
CA LEU A 71 18.26 1.18 37.84
C LEU A 71 18.45 1.71 39.27
N ASP A 72 19.61 1.46 39.84
CA ASP A 72 19.98 1.95 41.16
C ASP A 72 20.00 3.48 41.20
N GLY A 73 19.41 4.05 42.25
CA GLY A 73 19.34 5.51 42.47
C GLY A 73 18.09 6.18 41.89
N VAL A 74 17.23 5.44 41.14
CA VAL A 74 15.96 5.97 40.63
C VAL A 74 14.87 5.87 41.69
N THR A 75 14.27 6.98 42.04
CA THR A 75 13.18 7.08 43.03
C THR A 75 11.80 7.19 42.40
N GLY A 76 11.73 7.71 41.16
CA GLY A 76 10.50 7.88 40.38
C GLY A 76 10.77 8.04 38.89
N VAL A 77 9.76 7.71 38.08
CA VAL A 77 9.85 7.85 36.61
C VAL A 77 8.56 8.49 36.10
N ASN A 78 8.68 9.61 35.41
CA ASN A 78 7.60 10.22 34.66
C ASN A 78 7.78 9.96 33.17
N VAL A 79 6.74 9.43 32.52
CA VAL A 79 6.75 9.16 31.09
C VAL A 79 5.78 10.09 30.41
N SER A 80 6.29 10.92 29.53
CA SER A 80 5.51 11.82 28.69
C SER A 80 5.57 11.36 27.22
N PHE A 81 4.59 11.79 26.43
CA PHE A 81 4.49 11.40 25.03
C PHE A 81 4.26 12.62 24.16
N ASP A 82 4.96 12.65 23.04
CA ASP A 82 4.67 13.53 21.92
C ASP A 82 4.42 12.70 20.63
N VAL A 83 4.31 13.35 19.48
CA VAL A 83 4.08 12.71 18.20
C VAL A 83 5.21 13.10 17.25
N LEU A 84 5.77 12.09 16.57
CA LEU A 84 6.77 12.30 15.53
C LEU A 84 6.23 13.24 14.43
N SER A 85 7.04 14.21 14.03
CA SER A 85 6.77 15.01 12.83
C SER A 85 6.77 14.14 11.58
N ASP A 86 6.22 14.63 10.48
CA ASP A 86 6.18 13.88 9.22
C ASP A 86 7.58 13.59 8.66
N GLU A 87 8.53 14.49 8.90
CA GLU A 87 9.94 14.27 8.56
C GLU A 87 10.58 13.15 9.40
N GLU A 88 10.33 13.13 10.70
CA GLU A 88 10.81 12.09 11.62
C GLU A 88 10.16 10.74 11.33
N LYS A 89 8.87 10.70 10.99
CA LYS A 89 8.19 9.49 10.51
C LYS A 89 8.84 8.95 9.24
N GLY A 90 9.17 9.83 8.28
CA GLY A 90 9.90 9.47 7.06
C GLY A 90 11.30 8.91 7.34
N ASN A 91 12.01 9.48 8.33
CA ASN A 91 13.33 8.98 8.76
C ASN A 91 13.21 7.61 9.44
N LEU A 92 12.21 7.41 10.30
CA LEU A 92 11.93 6.14 10.95
C LEU A 92 11.58 5.06 9.93
N GLN A 93 10.73 5.36 8.95
CA GLN A 93 10.38 4.44 7.86
C GLN A 93 11.61 4.01 7.06
N ARG A 94 12.50 4.96 6.71
CA ARG A 94 13.79 4.66 6.03
C ARG A 94 14.68 3.72 6.84
N LYS A 95 14.79 3.91 8.16
CA LYS A 95 15.58 3.05 9.06
C LYS A 95 15.00 1.65 9.24
N LEU A 96 13.68 1.54 9.17
CA LEU A 96 13.00 0.24 9.27
C LEU A 96 13.14 -0.62 8.00
N GLY A 97 13.77 -0.09 6.95
CA GLY A 97 13.81 -0.74 5.64
C GLY A 97 12.39 -0.88 5.04
N ARG A 98 11.41 -0.12 5.60
CA ARG A 98 10.04 0.01 5.11
C ARG A 98 9.87 1.24 4.22
N GLY A 99 10.97 1.85 3.83
CA GLY A 99 10.92 3.02 2.99
C GLY A 99 12.23 3.20 2.28
N GLY A 100 12.29 2.79 1.02
CA GLY A 100 12.73 3.78 0.08
C GLY A 100 11.76 4.97 0.21
N PRO A 101 12.11 6.21 -0.10
CA PRO A 101 11.13 7.26 -0.10
C PRO A 101 9.95 6.75 -0.93
N LEU A 102 8.74 6.80 -0.38
CA LEU A 102 7.54 6.88 -1.23
C LEU A 102 7.93 7.89 -2.29
N PRO A 103 7.84 7.57 -3.58
CA PRO A 103 8.23 8.51 -4.59
C PRO A 103 7.55 9.82 -4.22
N SER A 104 8.33 10.82 -3.83
CA SER A 104 7.83 12.19 -3.61
C SER A 104 7.46 12.70 -4.99
N GLY A 105 6.38 12.19 -5.56
CA GLY A 105 6.05 12.35 -6.94
C GLY A 105 4.64 11.87 -7.26
N ALA A 106 4.51 11.17 -8.36
CA ALA A 106 3.25 10.75 -8.96
C ALA A 106 2.40 9.82 -8.08
N LEU A 107 3.00 9.05 -7.17
CA LEU A 107 2.28 8.12 -6.29
C LEU A 107 1.88 8.72 -4.93
N ALA A 108 2.22 9.97 -4.64
CA ALA A 108 1.90 10.60 -3.35
C ALA A 108 0.39 10.66 -3.05
N GLN A 109 -0.43 10.56 -4.08
CA GLN A 109 -1.90 10.59 -4.00
C GLN A 109 -2.55 9.26 -4.34
N VAL A 110 -1.78 8.17 -4.36
CA VAL A 110 -2.29 6.80 -4.57
C VAL A 110 -2.44 6.13 -3.22
N GLU A 111 -3.66 5.75 -2.86
CA GLU A 111 -3.94 5.16 -1.55
C GLU A 111 -3.48 3.70 -1.45
N ASN A 112 -3.72 2.91 -2.51
CA ASN A 112 -3.43 1.49 -2.51
C ASN A 112 -2.73 1.07 -3.78
N VAL A 113 -1.57 0.43 -3.65
CA VAL A 113 -0.86 -0.20 -4.76
C VAL A 113 -0.97 -1.71 -4.65
N ILE A 114 -1.50 -2.35 -5.70
CA ILE A 114 -1.68 -3.80 -5.77
C ILE A 114 -0.85 -4.36 -6.91
N CYS A 115 0.21 -5.09 -6.58
CA CYS A 115 1.02 -5.81 -7.55
C CYS A 115 0.34 -7.13 -7.92
N VAL A 116 -0.16 -7.26 -9.13
CA VAL A 116 -0.79 -8.49 -9.63
C VAL A 116 0.28 -9.37 -10.26
N GLY A 117 0.52 -10.51 -9.65
CA GLY A 117 1.57 -11.43 -10.07
C GLY A 117 1.09 -12.85 -10.28
N SER A 118 1.92 -13.66 -10.95
CA SER A 118 1.65 -15.08 -11.18
C SER A 118 2.94 -15.88 -11.24
N GLY A 119 2.85 -17.17 -10.92
CA GLY A 119 4.01 -18.07 -10.97
C GLY A 119 4.50 -18.37 -12.38
N LYS A 120 3.60 -18.44 -13.36
CA LYS A 120 3.91 -18.76 -14.77
C LYS A 120 3.09 -17.89 -15.71
N GLY A 121 3.54 -17.79 -16.96
CA GLY A 121 2.77 -17.18 -18.04
C GLY A 121 1.52 -17.99 -18.40
N GLY A 122 0.54 -17.34 -19.04
CA GLY A 122 -0.66 -17.98 -19.56
C GLY A 122 -1.74 -18.34 -18.51
N VAL A 123 -1.64 -17.82 -17.27
CA VAL A 123 -2.71 -18.00 -16.27
C VAL A 123 -3.81 -16.94 -16.35
N GLY A 124 -3.71 -16.03 -17.31
CA GLY A 124 -4.67 -14.93 -17.51
C GLY A 124 -4.52 -13.77 -16.51
N LYS A 125 -3.33 -13.59 -15.95
CA LYS A 125 -2.99 -12.49 -15.01
C LYS A 125 -3.47 -11.13 -15.52
N SER A 126 -3.07 -10.74 -16.73
CA SER A 126 -3.39 -9.44 -17.32
C SER A 126 -4.88 -9.27 -17.59
N SER A 127 -5.58 -10.34 -17.97
CA SER A 127 -7.06 -10.33 -18.08
C SER A 127 -7.73 -10.11 -16.72
N VAL A 128 -7.23 -10.77 -15.67
CA VAL A 128 -7.70 -10.53 -14.31
C VAL A 128 -7.43 -9.09 -13.91
N THR A 129 -6.24 -8.54 -14.20
CA THR A 129 -5.87 -7.15 -13.87
C THR A 129 -6.80 -6.16 -14.54
N ALA A 130 -7.04 -6.28 -15.85
CA ALA A 130 -7.92 -5.38 -16.59
C ALA A 130 -9.37 -5.42 -16.07
N ASN A 131 -9.88 -6.63 -15.85
CA ASN A 131 -11.26 -6.81 -15.36
C ASN A 131 -11.39 -6.40 -13.88
N LEU A 132 -10.37 -6.58 -13.05
CA LEU A 132 -10.35 -6.10 -11.66
C LEU A 132 -10.35 -4.57 -11.61
N ALA A 133 -9.60 -3.90 -12.51
CA ALA A 133 -9.64 -2.45 -12.64
C ALA A 133 -11.05 -1.96 -12.98
N ALA A 134 -11.70 -2.58 -13.97
CA ALA A 134 -13.06 -2.25 -14.33
C ALA A 134 -14.06 -2.54 -13.19
N ALA A 135 -13.86 -3.61 -12.43
CA ALA A 135 -14.72 -3.94 -11.29
C ALA A 135 -14.55 -2.95 -10.13
N LEU A 136 -13.33 -2.53 -9.82
CA LEU A 136 -13.06 -1.50 -8.81
C LEU A 136 -13.66 -0.15 -9.23
N SER A 137 -13.55 0.23 -10.52
CA SER A 137 -14.18 1.44 -11.05
C SER A 137 -15.71 1.37 -10.96
N ALA A 138 -16.32 0.22 -11.25
CA ALA A 138 -17.76 0.01 -11.08
C ALA A 138 -18.23 0.09 -9.61
N GLU A 139 -17.34 -0.15 -8.64
CA GLU A 139 -17.59 0.07 -7.20
C GLU A 139 -17.27 1.53 -6.78
N GLY A 140 -17.12 2.45 -7.75
CA GLY A 140 -16.91 3.89 -7.52
C GLY A 140 -15.49 4.28 -7.11
N LYS A 141 -14.49 3.43 -7.37
CA LYS A 141 -13.08 3.68 -7.06
C LYS A 141 -12.36 4.34 -8.24
N SER A 142 -11.48 5.29 -7.95
CA SER A 142 -10.55 5.84 -8.92
C SER A 142 -9.38 4.86 -9.12
N VAL A 143 -9.15 4.44 -10.38
CA VAL A 143 -8.23 3.32 -10.67
C VAL A 143 -7.20 3.68 -11.72
N GLY A 144 -5.94 3.30 -11.46
CA GLY A 144 -4.87 3.27 -12.44
C GLY A 144 -4.39 1.85 -12.70
N VAL A 145 -3.88 1.59 -13.89
CA VAL A 145 -3.23 0.34 -14.28
C VAL A 145 -1.87 0.64 -14.86
N LEU A 146 -0.83 0.06 -14.24
CA LEU A 146 0.53 0.06 -14.77
C LEU A 146 0.86 -1.32 -15.33
N ASP A 147 1.05 -1.42 -16.63
CA ASP A 147 1.54 -2.62 -17.30
C ASP A 147 3.07 -2.67 -17.20
N ALA A 148 3.57 -3.51 -16.31
CA ALA A 148 5.00 -3.73 -16.09
C ALA A 148 5.53 -4.99 -16.79
N ASP A 149 4.70 -5.71 -17.54
CA ASP A 149 5.12 -6.85 -18.38
C ASP A 149 5.65 -6.35 -19.72
N VAL A 150 6.89 -5.92 -19.72
CA VAL A 150 7.54 -5.28 -20.89
C VAL A 150 7.64 -6.22 -22.10
N TRP A 151 7.76 -7.52 -21.86
CA TRP A 151 7.90 -8.53 -22.92
C TRP A 151 6.56 -8.97 -23.50
N GLY A 152 5.50 -8.88 -22.68
CA GLY A 152 4.16 -9.34 -23.03
C GLY A 152 3.10 -8.29 -22.70
N TYR A 153 3.43 -6.99 -22.90
CA TYR A 153 2.48 -5.91 -22.63
C TYR A 153 1.15 -6.16 -23.35
N SER A 154 0.07 -6.00 -22.62
CA SER A 154 -1.27 -6.34 -23.11
C SER A 154 -2.36 -5.37 -22.66
N GLN A 155 -2.11 -4.58 -21.61
CA GLN A 155 -3.12 -3.69 -21.03
C GLN A 155 -3.65 -2.65 -22.04
N PRO A 156 -2.82 -1.99 -22.89
CA PRO A 156 -3.33 -1.09 -23.92
C PRO A 156 -4.38 -1.73 -24.82
N ARG A 157 -4.17 -2.99 -25.19
CA ARG A 157 -5.08 -3.75 -26.05
C ARG A 157 -6.35 -4.15 -25.31
N MET A 158 -6.22 -4.62 -24.06
CA MET A 158 -7.36 -5.05 -23.22
C MET A 158 -8.32 -3.90 -22.86
N PHE A 159 -7.85 -2.66 -22.94
CA PHE A 159 -8.65 -1.45 -22.72
C PHE A 159 -9.00 -0.71 -24.02
N GLY A 160 -8.72 -1.27 -25.20
CA GLY A 160 -9.00 -0.61 -26.47
C GLY A 160 -8.16 0.64 -26.75
N LEU A 161 -7.02 0.80 -26.08
CA LEU A 161 -6.15 1.97 -26.13
C LEU A 161 -4.93 1.80 -27.05
N GLY A 162 -4.83 0.72 -27.81
CA GLY A 162 -3.63 0.39 -28.59
C GLY A 162 -3.17 1.47 -29.59
N ALA A 163 -4.12 2.24 -30.14
CA ALA A 163 -3.82 3.36 -31.04
C ALA A 163 -3.50 4.67 -30.34
N GLN A 164 -3.70 4.76 -29.03
CA GLN A 164 -3.46 5.99 -28.26
C GLN A 164 -1.98 6.12 -27.89
N ARG A 165 -1.58 7.34 -27.59
CA ARG A 165 -0.24 7.65 -27.07
C ARG A 165 -0.38 8.58 -25.87
N PRO A 166 0.43 8.38 -24.81
CA PRO A 166 0.50 9.29 -23.67
C PRO A 166 0.87 10.70 -24.14
N LYS A 167 0.31 11.71 -23.48
CA LYS A 167 0.61 13.10 -23.70
C LYS A 167 1.55 13.61 -22.60
N VAL A 168 2.14 14.78 -22.78
CA VAL A 168 2.92 15.45 -21.74
C VAL A 168 2.19 16.76 -21.41
N ASN A 169 1.96 17.00 -20.12
CA ASN A 169 1.31 18.23 -19.65
C ASN A 169 2.33 19.38 -19.51
N GLU A 170 1.85 20.56 -19.12
CA GLU A 170 2.66 21.77 -18.93
C GLU A 170 3.74 21.60 -17.84
N GLN A 171 3.49 20.74 -16.84
CA GLN A 171 4.41 20.40 -15.78
C GLN A 171 5.43 19.32 -16.20
N ARG A 172 5.46 18.96 -17.48
CA ARG A 172 6.32 17.93 -18.07
C ARG A 172 6.07 16.53 -17.51
N ARG A 173 4.87 16.25 -16.98
CA ARG A 173 4.45 14.93 -16.56
C ARG A 173 3.77 14.16 -17.70
N ILE A 174 3.91 12.85 -17.68
CA ILE A 174 3.28 11.95 -18.65
C ILE A 174 1.81 11.76 -18.24
N VAL A 175 0.89 12.21 -19.08
CA VAL A 175 -0.55 12.00 -18.89
C VAL A 175 -0.93 10.65 -19.49
N PRO A 176 -1.34 9.67 -18.66
CA PRO A 176 -1.73 8.36 -19.15
C PRO A 176 -3.02 8.44 -19.97
N PRO A 177 -3.18 7.64 -21.02
CA PRO A 177 -4.48 7.44 -21.68
C PRO A 177 -5.52 6.93 -20.67
N GLU A 178 -6.77 7.33 -20.87
CA GLU A 178 -7.89 6.89 -20.07
C GLU A 178 -8.79 5.95 -20.86
N ALA A 179 -9.13 4.81 -20.28
CA ALA A 179 -10.14 3.88 -20.77
C ALA A 179 -11.54 4.30 -20.26
N GLY A 180 -12.57 3.58 -20.64
CA GLY A 180 -13.91 3.77 -20.12
C GLY A 180 -13.93 3.91 -18.60
N ASP A 181 -14.84 4.71 -18.07
CA ASP A 181 -14.99 5.00 -16.64
C ASP A 181 -13.76 5.67 -15.99
N GLY A 182 -12.89 6.33 -16.77
CA GLY A 182 -11.77 7.12 -16.28
C GLY A 182 -10.60 6.30 -15.75
N ILE A 183 -10.49 5.03 -16.13
CA ILE A 183 -9.36 4.17 -15.75
C ILE A 183 -8.09 4.63 -16.48
N LYS A 184 -7.10 5.09 -15.72
CA LYS A 184 -5.80 5.52 -16.25
C LYS A 184 -4.93 4.32 -16.56
N VAL A 185 -4.38 4.24 -17.78
CA VAL A 185 -3.56 3.10 -18.20
C VAL A 185 -2.19 3.59 -18.66
N MET A 186 -1.13 3.02 -18.09
CA MET A 186 0.24 3.24 -18.53
C MET A 186 0.91 1.92 -18.87
N SER A 187 1.58 1.86 -20.01
CA SER A 187 2.32 0.70 -20.49
C SER A 187 3.49 1.14 -21.33
N ILE A 188 4.55 0.36 -21.28
CA ILE A 188 5.68 0.53 -22.21
C ILE A 188 5.21 0.32 -23.68
N GLY A 189 4.16 -0.46 -23.90
CA GLY A 189 3.57 -0.71 -25.20
C GLY A 189 3.12 0.56 -25.94
N PHE A 190 2.85 1.66 -25.22
CA PHE A 190 2.52 2.93 -25.86
C PHE A 190 3.71 3.61 -26.58
N PHE A 191 4.94 3.19 -26.28
CA PHE A 191 6.17 3.78 -26.81
C PHE A 191 6.88 2.89 -27.82
N ILE A 192 6.35 1.71 -28.06
CA ILE A 192 6.93 0.71 -28.97
C ILE A 192 6.01 0.57 -30.17
N GLU A 193 6.58 0.50 -31.37
CA GLU A 193 5.83 0.11 -32.55
C GLU A 193 5.53 -1.40 -32.50
N GLU A 194 4.33 -1.80 -32.91
CA GLU A 194 3.81 -3.17 -32.70
C GLU A 194 4.72 -4.27 -33.27
N ASP A 195 5.48 -3.94 -34.34
CA ASP A 195 6.40 -4.87 -35.02
C ASP A 195 7.89 -4.65 -34.66
N ALA A 196 8.19 -3.75 -33.74
CA ALA A 196 9.57 -3.45 -33.38
C ALA A 196 10.14 -4.44 -32.35
N ALA A 197 11.16 -5.19 -32.73
CA ALA A 197 11.92 -6.02 -31.84
C ALA A 197 12.84 -5.14 -30.96
N VAL A 198 12.36 -4.66 -29.83
CA VAL A 198 13.15 -3.88 -28.88
C VAL A 198 13.83 -4.82 -27.88
N VAL A 199 15.16 -4.76 -27.80
CA VAL A 199 15.92 -5.51 -26.81
C VAL A 199 16.06 -4.66 -25.54
N TRP A 200 15.24 -4.95 -24.54
CA TRP A 200 15.31 -4.33 -23.22
C TRP A 200 16.43 -4.96 -22.39
N ARG A 201 17.38 -4.14 -21.93
CA ARG A 201 18.36 -4.55 -20.93
C ARG A 201 17.85 -4.21 -19.52
N GLY A 202 18.19 -5.02 -18.53
CA GLY A 202 17.73 -4.84 -17.14
C GLY A 202 17.77 -3.41 -16.60
N PRO A 203 18.90 -2.66 -16.73
CA PRO A 203 18.98 -1.28 -16.27
C PRO A 203 18.03 -0.30 -17.00
N MET A 204 17.76 -0.53 -18.29
CA MET A 204 16.80 0.30 -19.05
C MET A 204 15.38 0.07 -18.58
N LEU A 205 15.04 -1.19 -18.29
CA LEU A 205 13.74 -1.58 -17.77
C LEU A 205 13.50 -0.99 -16.39
N HIS A 206 14.48 -1.12 -15.48
CA HIS A 206 14.41 -0.52 -14.15
C HIS A 206 14.14 1.00 -14.24
N LYS A 207 14.88 1.71 -15.09
CA LYS A 207 14.70 3.15 -15.30
C LYS A 207 13.33 3.50 -15.86
N ALA A 208 12.81 2.72 -16.81
CA ALA A 208 11.47 2.96 -17.40
C ALA A 208 10.37 2.77 -16.34
N LEU A 209 10.44 1.70 -15.55
CA LEU A 209 9.50 1.45 -14.45
C LEU A 209 9.56 2.55 -13.39
N GLN A 210 10.77 2.98 -13.02
CA GLN A 210 10.95 4.09 -12.10
C GLN A 210 10.31 5.38 -12.64
N GLN A 211 10.52 5.69 -13.92
CA GLN A 211 9.89 6.84 -14.57
C GLN A 211 8.36 6.75 -14.57
N PHE A 212 7.78 5.57 -14.79
CA PHE A 212 6.32 5.41 -14.72
C PHE A 212 5.76 5.61 -13.32
N LEU A 213 6.54 5.33 -12.29
CA LEU A 213 6.16 5.58 -10.92
C LEU A 213 6.38 7.05 -10.47
N GLU A 214 7.33 7.76 -11.09
CA GLU A 214 7.74 9.11 -10.69
C GLU A 214 7.16 10.21 -11.59
N ASP A 215 7.13 10.00 -12.92
CA ASP A 215 6.85 11.03 -13.92
C ASP A 215 5.43 10.98 -14.48
N VAL A 216 4.68 9.90 -14.26
CA VAL A 216 3.28 9.79 -14.71
C VAL A 216 2.35 10.60 -13.81
N ASP A 217 1.44 11.34 -14.42
CA ASP A 217 0.39 12.10 -13.71
C ASP A 217 -0.78 11.18 -13.33
N TRP A 218 -0.56 10.36 -12.32
CA TRP A 218 -1.58 9.47 -11.79
C TRP A 218 -2.73 10.24 -11.11
N GLY A 219 -2.43 11.39 -10.47
CA GLY A 219 -3.37 12.13 -9.65
C GLY A 219 -3.83 11.32 -8.43
N ALA A 220 -4.97 11.68 -7.87
CA ALA A 220 -5.56 10.94 -6.75
C ALA A 220 -6.20 9.64 -7.25
N LEU A 221 -5.72 8.51 -6.74
CA LEU A 221 -6.23 7.18 -7.03
C LEU A 221 -6.51 6.41 -5.73
N ASP A 222 -7.67 5.75 -5.67
CA ASP A 222 -7.92 4.75 -4.62
C ASP A 222 -7.05 3.50 -4.83
N TYR A 223 -6.86 3.09 -6.11
CA TYR A 223 -6.08 1.89 -6.46
C TYR A 223 -5.18 2.11 -7.66
N LEU A 224 -3.93 1.67 -7.56
CA LEU A 224 -3.03 1.46 -8.68
C LEU A 224 -2.74 -0.05 -8.80
N LEU A 225 -3.22 -0.68 -9.86
CA LEU A 225 -2.92 -2.07 -10.17
C LEU A 225 -1.66 -2.13 -11.02
N VAL A 226 -0.68 -2.92 -10.59
CA VAL A 226 0.58 -3.12 -11.32
C VAL A 226 0.60 -4.54 -11.87
N ASP A 227 0.44 -4.67 -13.19
CA ASP A 227 0.47 -5.95 -13.89
C ASP A 227 1.92 -6.41 -14.09
N LEU A 228 2.38 -7.34 -13.24
CA LEU A 228 3.77 -7.80 -13.22
C LEU A 228 4.06 -8.78 -14.36
N PRO A 229 5.30 -8.91 -14.85
CA PRO A 229 5.68 -10.04 -15.69
C PRO A 229 5.51 -11.37 -14.93
N PRO A 230 5.30 -12.49 -15.63
CA PRO A 230 5.15 -13.79 -14.99
C PRO A 230 6.45 -14.27 -14.34
N GLY A 231 6.32 -15.01 -13.25
CA GLY A 231 7.45 -15.63 -12.55
C GLY A 231 8.07 -14.76 -11.46
N THR A 232 9.33 -15.06 -11.13
CA THR A 232 10.08 -14.45 -10.02
C THR A 232 11.27 -13.62 -10.49
N GLY A 233 11.14 -12.98 -11.66
CA GLY A 233 12.23 -12.25 -12.31
C GLY A 233 12.55 -10.89 -11.65
N ASP A 234 13.61 -10.25 -12.17
CA ASP A 234 14.18 -8.99 -11.64
C ASP A 234 13.18 -7.84 -11.57
N VAL A 235 12.18 -7.82 -12.46
CA VAL A 235 11.13 -6.78 -12.51
C VAL A 235 10.29 -6.79 -11.22
N GLY A 236 9.87 -7.98 -10.78
CA GLY A 236 9.10 -8.13 -9.54
C GLY A 236 9.90 -7.65 -8.32
N MET A 237 11.19 -7.99 -8.26
CA MET A 237 12.08 -7.53 -7.19
C MET A 237 12.31 -6.01 -7.24
N THR A 238 12.51 -5.46 -8.43
CA THR A 238 12.66 -4.01 -8.64
C THR A 238 11.42 -3.25 -8.16
N LEU A 239 10.22 -3.67 -8.58
CA LEU A 239 8.97 -3.03 -8.19
C LEU A 239 8.70 -3.15 -6.70
N ALA A 240 9.00 -4.29 -6.10
CA ALA A 240 8.89 -4.47 -4.66
C ALA A 240 9.83 -3.54 -3.85
N GLN A 241 10.99 -3.21 -4.39
CA GLN A 241 11.91 -2.23 -3.79
C GLN A 241 11.41 -0.79 -3.96
N LEU A 242 10.79 -0.49 -5.10
CA LEU A 242 10.25 0.83 -5.40
C LEU A 242 8.89 1.09 -4.73
N LEU A 243 8.15 0.03 -4.37
CA LEU A 243 6.79 0.05 -3.84
C LEU A 243 6.69 -0.80 -2.55
N PRO A 244 7.38 -0.42 -1.48
CA PRO A 244 7.49 -1.23 -0.27
C PRO A 244 6.17 -1.45 0.47
N ASP A 245 5.19 -0.55 0.29
CA ASP A 245 3.86 -0.63 0.90
C ASP A 245 2.82 -1.27 -0.04
N ALA A 246 3.25 -1.74 -1.23
CA ALA A 246 2.37 -2.45 -2.13
C ALA A 246 1.97 -3.82 -1.57
N ARG A 247 0.75 -4.25 -1.88
CA ARG A 247 0.29 -5.60 -1.59
C ARG A 247 0.35 -6.48 -2.85
N PHE A 248 0.54 -7.76 -2.65
CA PHE A 248 0.69 -8.73 -3.74
C PHE A 248 -0.59 -9.56 -3.91
N LEU A 249 -1.23 -9.48 -5.07
CA LEU A 249 -2.35 -10.31 -5.46
C LEU A 249 -1.84 -11.44 -6.36
N LEU A 250 -2.00 -12.68 -5.92
CA LEU A 250 -1.47 -13.84 -6.62
C LEU A 250 -2.54 -14.49 -7.50
N VAL A 251 -2.29 -14.51 -8.83
CA VAL A 251 -3.17 -15.18 -9.79
C VAL A 251 -2.62 -16.55 -10.14
N THR A 252 -3.45 -17.58 -10.02
CA THR A 252 -3.13 -18.96 -10.36
C THR A 252 -4.27 -19.62 -11.15
N THR A 253 -4.08 -20.88 -11.56
CA THR A 253 -5.11 -21.74 -12.14
C THR A 253 -5.27 -22.99 -11.28
N PRO A 254 -6.37 -23.78 -11.42
CA PRO A 254 -6.59 -24.97 -10.59
C PRO A 254 -5.51 -26.06 -10.71
N GLN A 255 -4.69 -26.03 -11.76
CA GLN A 255 -3.68 -27.06 -12.04
C GLN A 255 -2.60 -27.17 -10.95
N PRO A 256 -2.23 -28.37 -10.49
CA PRO A 256 -1.19 -28.56 -9.47
C PRO A 256 0.18 -27.96 -9.87
N VAL A 257 0.53 -28.01 -11.14
CA VAL A 257 1.78 -27.42 -11.66
C VAL A 257 1.78 -25.89 -11.48
N ALA A 258 0.63 -25.22 -11.73
CA ALA A 258 0.52 -23.78 -11.53
C ALA A 258 0.68 -23.39 -10.08
N GLN A 259 0.11 -24.12 -9.14
CA GLN A 259 0.24 -23.91 -7.69
C GLN A 259 1.69 -23.98 -7.23
N LYS A 260 2.42 -25.03 -7.65
CA LYS A 260 3.83 -25.22 -7.28
C LYS A 260 4.70 -24.04 -7.71
N VAL A 261 4.41 -23.44 -8.87
CA VAL A 261 5.15 -22.27 -9.36
C VAL A 261 4.64 -20.98 -8.71
N ALA A 262 3.33 -20.85 -8.46
CA ALA A 262 2.75 -19.72 -7.75
C ALA A 262 3.28 -19.59 -6.33
N ARG A 263 3.52 -20.70 -5.61
CA ARG A 263 4.19 -20.71 -4.32
C ARG A 263 5.55 -20.01 -4.35
N ARG A 264 6.37 -20.23 -5.40
CA ARG A 264 7.66 -19.56 -5.55
C ARG A 264 7.51 -18.04 -5.69
N SER A 265 6.45 -17.58 -6.37
CA SER A 265 6.17 -16.14 -6.47
C SER A 265 5.73 -15.56 -5.13
N ALA A 266 4.95 -16.31 -4.33
CA ALA A 266 4.60 -15.93 -2.98
C ALA A 266 5.84 -15.88 -2.06
N GLU A 267 6.74 -16.86 -2.14
CA GLU A 267 8.00 -16.86 -1.42
C GLU A 267 8.90 -15.67 -1.80
N MET A 268 8.92 -15.31 -3.08
CA MET A 268 9.63 -14.11 -3.56
C MET A 268 9.01 -12.84 -2.96
N ALA A 269 7.67 -12.70 -3.02
CA ALA A 269 6.97 -11.58 -2.41
C ALA A 269 7.33 -11.45 -0.91
N GLY A 270 7.37 -12.58 -0.19
CA GLY A 270 7.80 -12.62 1.22
C GLY A 270 9.24 -12.18 1.44
N LYS A 271 10.18 -12.56 0.54
CA LYS A 271 11.59 -12.14 0.62
C LYS A 271 11.77 -10.64 0.44
N VAL A 272 10.93 -10.01 -0.37
CA VAL A 272 10.93 -8.56 -0.59
C VAL A 272 9.93 -7.83 0.33
N ARG A 273 9.35 -8.55 1.31
CA ARG A 273 8.43 -8.03 2.33
C ARG A 273 7.12 -7.45 1.80
N LEU A 274 6.67 -7.88 0.63
CA LEU A 274 5.32 -7.56 0.16
C LEU A 274 4.30 -8.43 0.89
N GLU A 275 3.27 -7.81 1.44
CA GLU A 275 2.12 -8.50 2.00
C GLU A 275 1.29 -9.15 0.89
N ILE A 276 0.91 -10.41 1.05
CA ILE A 276 0.03 -11.09 0.10
C ILE A 276 -1.41 -10.78 0.48
N ALA A 277 -2.10 -9.99 -0.37
CA ALA A 277 -3.49 -9.62 -0.17
C ALA A 277 -4.44 -10.82 -0.34
N GLY A 278 -4.08 -11.77 -1.19
CA GLY A 278 -4.89 -12.96 -1.42
C GLY A 278 -4.56 -13.67 -2.71
N VAL A 279 -5.31 -14.73 -2.98
CA VAL A 279 -5.21 -15.56 -4.19
C VAL A 279 -6.46 -15.40 -5.04
N VAL A 280 -6.29 -15.34 -6.36
CA VAL A 280 -7.37 -15.46 -7.35
C VAL A 280 -7.13 -16.72 -8.17
N GLU A 281 -8.09 -17.66 -8.15
CA GLU A 281 -8.08 -18.82 -9.02
C GLU A 281 -8.77 -18.46 -10.33
N ASN A 282 -7.99 -18.22 -11.37
CA ASN A 282 -8.50 -17.98 -12.71
C ASN A 282 -8.65 -19.28 -13.49
N MET A 283 -9.48 -19.29 -14.55
CA MET A 283 -9.81 -20.47 -15.34
C MET A 283 -10.42 -21.60 -14.48
N SER A 284 -11.20 -21.22 -13.47
CA SER A 284 -11.86 -22.13 -12.54
C SER A 284 -13.12 -22.72 -13.15
N GLY A 285 -12.92 -23.68 -14.05
CA GLY A 285 -13.95 -24.27 -14.87
C GLY A 285 -14.31 -23.42 -16.11
N PHE A 286 -14.91 -24.08 -17.09
CA PHE A 286 -15.48 -23.46 -18.27
C PHE A 286 -17.01 -23.45 -18.13
N ALA A 287 -17.61 -22.27 -18.15
CA ALA A 287 -19.07 -22.13 -18.21
C ALA A 287 -19.50 -22.11 -19.68
N ALA A 288 -20.11 -23.20 -20.11
CA ALA A 288 -20.60 -23.33 -21.47
C ALA A 288 -21.94 -22.58 -21.66
N PRO A 289 -22.29 -22.19 -22.89
CA PRO A 289 -23.53 -21.45 -23.18
C PRO A 289 -24.83 -22.19 -22.82
N ASP A 290 -24.77 -23.52 -22.72
CA ASP A 290 -25.88 -24.40 -22.31
C ASP A 290 -26.06 -24.49 -20.79
N GLY A 291 -25.17 -23.81 -20.00
CA GLY A 291 -25.17 -23.80 -18.53
C GLY A 291 -24.35 -24.94 -17.90
N GLU A 292 -23.78 -25.84 -18.69
CA GLU A 292 -22.87 -26.88 -18.20
C GLU A 292 -21.51 -26.29 -17.79
N ARG A 293 -20.90 -26.88 -16.73
CA ARG A 293 -19.56 -26.49 -16.27
C ARG A 293 -18.57 -27.63 -16.44
N TYR A 294 -17.45 -27.33 -17.08
CA TYR A 294 -16.37 -28.28 -17.33
C TYR A 294 -15.11 -27.89 -16.60
N SER A 295 -14.56 -28.76 -15.76
CA SER A 295 -13.32 -28.53 -15.01
C SER A 295 -12.08 -28.81 -15.85
N ILE A 296 -11.92 -28.08 -16.97
CA ILE A 296 -10.87 -28.29 -17.98
C ILE A 296 -9.46 -28.29 -17.36
N PHE A 297 -9.24 -27.48 -16.33
CA PHE A 297 -7.95 -27.35 -15.65
C PHE A 297 -7.94 -27.97 -14.26
N GLY A 298 -8.93 -28.82 -13.91
CA GLY A 298 -9.12 -29.35 -12.57
C GLY A 298 -9.83 -28.38 -11.65
N GLU A 299 -9.78 -28.63 -10.34
CA GLU A 299 -10.51 -27.88 -9.33
C GLU A 299 -9.69 -27.68 -8.05
N GLY A 300 -9.98 -26.61 -7.31
CA GLY A 300 -9.56 -26.43 -5.92
C GLY A 300 -8.11 -26.01 -5.70
N GLY A 301 -7.32 -25.84 -6.75
CA GLY A 301 -5.92 -25.52 -6.60
C GLY A 301 -5.62 -24.16 -5.97
N GLY A 302 -6.44 -23.17 -6.28
CA GLY A 302 -6.33 -21.84 -5.68
C GLY A 302 -6.65 -21.85 -4.19
N GLN A 303 -7.63 -22.67 -3.76
CA GLN A 303 -7.95 -22.83 -2.34
C GLN A 303 -6.79 -23.47 -1.57
N LEU A 304 -6.25 -24.58 -2.09
CA LEU A 304 -5.08 -25.22 -1.47
C LEU A 304 -3.90 -24.27 -1.31
N LEU A 305 -3.64 -23.46 -2.34
CA LEU A 305 -2.56 -22.46 -2.29
C LEU A 305 -2.85 -21.37 -1.26
N ALA A 306 -4.08 -20.87 -1.19
CA ALA A 306 -4.50 -19.88 -0.22
C ALA A 306 -4.35 -20.38 1.22
N ASP A 307 -4.79 -21.61 1.48
CA ASP A 307 -4.67 -22.27 2.78
C ASP A 307 -3.20 -22.47 3.19
N GLU A 308 -2.34 -22.90 2.26
CA GLU A 308 -0.91 -23.07 2.51
C GLU A 308 -0.19 -21.74 2.81
N LEU A 309 -0.62 -20.65 2.20
CA LEU A 309 -0.06 -19.32 2.41
C LEU A 309 -0.68 -18.58 3.60
N GLY A 310 -1.78 -19.10 4.17
CA GLY A 310 -2.53 -18.46 5.24
C GLY A 310 -3.20 -17.14 4.81
N VAL A 311 -3.61 -17.03 3.54
CA VAL A 311 -4.24 -15.85 2.95
C VAL A 311 -5.61 -16.19 2.37
N PRO A 312 -6.51 -15.21 2.17
CA PRO A 312 -7.83 -15.49 1.61
C PRO A 312 -7.75 -15.88 0.11
N LEU A 313 -8.61 -16.82 -0.30
CA LEU A 313 -9.01 -16.99 -1.70
C LEU A 313 -10.08 -15.93 -2.00
N LEU A 314 -9.75 -14.91 -2.78
CA LEU A 314 -10.65 -13.78 -3.07
C LEU A 314 -11.74 -14.15 -4.08
N GLY A 315 -11.47 -15.11 -4.95
CA GLY A 315 -12.47 -15.57 -5.91
C GLY A 315 -11.97 -16.62 -6.87
N LYS A 316 -12.95 -17.25 -7.54
CA LYS A 316 -12.74 -18.24 -8.60
C LYS A 316 -13.38 -17.72 -9.88
N VAL A 317 -12.55 -17.30 -10.83
CA VAL A 317 -13.01 -16.72 -12.10
C VAL A 317 -13.12 -17.82 -13.16
N PRO A 318 -14.32 -18.13 -13.66
CA PRO A 318 -14.51 -19.14 -14.70
C PRO A 318 -14.04 -18.62 -16.05
N LEU A 319 -13.78 -19.54 -16.98
CA LEU A 319 -13.69 -19.23 -18.40
C LEU A 319 -15.09 -19.12 -18.99
N THR A 320 -15.35 -18.06 -19.74
CA THR A 320 -16.56 -17.87 -20.53
C THR A 320 -16.19 -17.45 -21.96
N MET A 321 -17.02 -17.73 -22.93
CA MET A 321 -16.79 -17.29 -24.31
C MET A 321 -16.77 -15.75 -24.38
N PRO A 322 -17.74 -15.03 -23.77
CA PRO A 322 -17.73 -13.56 -23.75
C PRO A 322 -16.46 -12.97 -23.12
N LEU A 323 -15.91 -13.56 -22.04
CA LEU A 323 -14.67 -13.07 -21.42
C LEU A 323 -13.52 -13.01 -22.44
N ARG A 324 -13.35 -14.06 -23.27
CA ARG A 324 -12.32 -14.08 -24.31
C ARG A 324 -12.63 -13.05 -25.41
N GLU A 325 -13.87 -13.04 -25.91
CA GLU A 325 -14.29 -12.17 -27.02
C GLU A 325 -14.13 -10.70 -26.68
N GLN A 326 -14.53 -10.31 -25.47
CA GLN A 326 -14.40 -8.94 -25.00
C GLN A 326 -12.95 -8.53 -24.72
N ALA A 327 -12.10 -9.45 -24.26
CA ALA A 327 -10.66 -9.19 -24.12
C ALA A 327 -10.01 -8.91 -25.49
N ASP A 328 -10.40 -9.63 -26.54
CA ASP A 328 -9.93 -9.40 -27.91
C ASP A 328 -10.49 -8.08 -28.49
N ALA A 329 -11.72 -7.71 -28.12
CA ALA A 329 -12.38 -6.47 -28.55
C ALA A 329 -11.86 -5.22 -27.79
N GLY A 330 -11.05 -5.39 -26.74
CA GLY A 330 -10.48 -4.28 -25.96
C GLY A 330 -11.48 -3.67 -24.97
N THR A 331 -12.44 -4.45 -24.50
CA THR A 331 -13.41 -4.02 -23.50
C THR A 331 -13.46 -5.04 -22.35
N PRO A 332 -13.14 -4.67 -21.10
CA PRO A 332 -13.26 -5.59 -19.97
C PRO A 332 -14.69 -6.16 -19.85
N ILE A 333 -14.81 -7.47 -19.56
CA ILE A 333 -16.11 -8.15 -19.48
C ILE A 333 -17.04 -7.54 -18.42
N VAL A 334 -16.46 -7.03 -17.34
CA VAL A 334 -17.22 -6.37 -16.26
C VAL A 334 -18.01 -5.15 -16.78
N ALA A 335 -17.46 -4.43 -17.75
CA ALA A 335 -18.13 -3.29 -18.39
C ALA A 335 -19.03 -3.75 -19.53
N ALA A 336 -18.59 -4.71 -20.35
CA ALA A 336 -19.31 -5.14 -21.56
C ALA A 336 -20.51 -6.03 -21.26
N ASN A 337 -20.39 -6.97 -20.31
CA ASN A 337 -21.43 -7.91 -19.93
C ASN A 337 -21.40 -8.16 -18.41
N PRO A 338 -21.99 -7.29 -17.60
CA PRO A 338 -21.96 -7.38 -16.15
C PRO A 338 -22.58 -8.65 -15.57
N ASP A 339 -23.48 -9.31 -16.31
CA ASP A 339 -24.19 -10.50 -15.87
C ASP A 339 -23.45 -11.80 -16.20
N ASP A 340 -22.37 -11.72 -16.97
CA ASP A 340 -21.51 -12.88 -17.25
C ASP A 340 -20.91 -13.47 -15.94
N PRO A 341 -20.90 -14.80 -15.77
CA PRO A 341 -20.35 -15.43 -14.57
C PRO A 341 -18.91 -15.02 -14.25
N ALA A 342 -18.07 -14.75 -15.25
CA ALA A 342 -16.70 -14.25 -15.03
C ALA A 342 -16.71 -12.80 -14.53
N ALA A 343 -17.60 -11.94 -15.08
CA ALA A 343 -17.75 -10.57 -14.61
C ALA A 343 -18.19 -10.51 -13.14
N GLN A 344 -19.17 -11.33 -12.76
CA GLN A 344 -19.64 -11.42 -11.37
C GLN A 344 -18.53 -11.90 -10.44
N ALA A 345 -17.80 -12.95 -10.82
CA ALA A 345 -16.68 -13.47 -10.03
C ALA A 345 -15.57 -12.42 -9.82
N VAL A 346 -15.24 -11.62 -10.83
CA VAL A 346 -14.24 -10.55 -10.69
C VAL A 346 -14.76 -9.41 -9.81
N ARG A 347 -16.05 -9.08 -9.86
CA ARG A 347 -16.66 -8.12 -8.93
C ARG A 347 -16.57 -8.59 -7.48
N ASP A 348 -16.76 -9.89 -7.23
CA ASP A 348 -16.60 -10.44 -5.89
C ASP A 348 -15.15 -10.37 -5.43
N VAL A 349 -14.17 -10.60 -6.33
CA VAL A 349 -12.74 -10.36 -6.04
C VAL A 349 -12.49 -8.89 -5.68
N ALA A 350 -13.08 -7.93 -6.42
CA ALA A 350 -12.93 -6.51 -6.14
C ALA A 350 -13.50 -6.14 -4.76
N LYS A 351 -14.70 -6.62 -4.43
CA LYS A 351 -15.31 -6.42 -3.10
C LYS A 351 -14.46 -7.03 -1.98
N GLY A 352 -13.94 -8.23 -2.19
CA GLY A 352 -13.03 -8.88 -1.25
C GLY A 352 -11.76 -8.06 -1.03
N LEU A 353 -11.16 -7.52 -2.10
CA LEU A 353 -9.98 -6.68 -2.03
C LEU A 353 -10.26 -5.34 -1.31
N ILE A 354 -11.41 -4.71 -1.56
CA ILE A 354 -11.85 -3.50 -0.87
C ILE A 354 -12.02 -3.76 0.63
N ALA A 355 -12.64 -4.88 1.00
CA ALA A 355 -12.86 -5.24 2.40
C ALA A 355 -11.56 -5.51 3.19
N LEU A 356 -10.50 -5.94 2.50
CA LEU A 356 -9.17 -6.14 3.09
C LEU A 356 -8.35 -4.85 3.15
N THR A 357 -8.79 -3.79 2.50
CA THR A 357 -8.09 -2.51 2.51
C THR A 357 -8.49 -1.75 3.78
N PRO A 358 -7.54 -1.35 4.64
CA PRO A 358 -7.86 -0.53 5.79
C PRO A 358 -8.55 0.75 5.31
N VAL A 359 -9.77 0.98 5.77
CA VAL A 359 -10.43 2.27 5.57
C VAL A 359 -9.64 3.26 6.40
N ALA A 360 -8.97 4.23 5.76
CA ALA A 360 -8.52 5.41 6.46
C ALA A 360 -9.78 6.07 7.02
N LEU A 361 -10.03 5.89 8.32
CA LEU A 361 -11.12 6.61 8.98
C LEU A 361 -10.83 8.10 8.77
N PRO A 362 -11.78 8.89 8.24
CA PRO A 362 -11.59 10.32 8.14
C PRO A 362 -11.24 10.79 9.55
N VAL A 363 -10.06 11.37 9.71
CA VAL A 363 -9.70 12.06 10.95
C VAL A 363 -10.76 13.14 11.08
N MET A 364 -11.74 12.90 11.96
CA MET A 364 -12.66 13.96 12.34
C MET A 364 -11.76 15.07 12.86
N GLN A 365 -11.59 16.11 12.05
CA GLN A 365 -11.06 17.36 12.53
C GLN A 365 -12.06 17.80 13.60
N THR A 366 -11.78 17.46 14.86
CA THR A 366 -12.39 18.14 15.97
C THR A 366 -11.99 19.59 15.78
N ALA A 367 -12.99 20.41 15.39
CA ALA A 367 -12.79 21.85 15.35
C ALA A 367 -12.03 22.21 16.62
N ALA A 368 -10.86 22.82 16.46
CA ALA A 368 -10.11 23.33 17.62
C ALA A 368 -11.10 24.17 18.41
N PRO A 369 -11.22 23.97 19.74
CA PRO A 369 -12.07 24.83 20.53
C PRO A 369 -11.64 26.27 20.24
N GLU A 370 -12.58 27.10 19.80
CA GLU A 370 -12.33 28.54 19.66
C GLU A 370 -11.65 29.01 20.98
N PRO A 371 -10.54 29.72 20.90
CA PRO A 371 -9.92 30.26 22.13
C PRO A 371 -10.99 31.09 22.83
N ALA A 372 -11.37 30.64 24.04
CA ALA A 372 -12.30 31.37 24.91
C ALA A 372 -11.82 32.82 24.95
N GLY A 373 -12.66 33.72 24.42
CA GLY A 373 -12.30 35.12 24.31
C GLY A 373 -11.85 35.62 25.68
N LEU A 374 -10.59 36.01 25.79
CA LEU A 374 -10.11 36.80 26.93
C LEU A 374 -10.95 38.04 26.99
N ASN A 375 -11.85 38.12 27.97
CA ASN A 375 -12.54 39.36 28.34
C ASN A 375 -11.45 40.36 28.73
N VAL A 376 -11.01 41.15 27.73
CA VAL A 376 -10.15 42.31 28.02
C VAL A 376 -11.04 43.32 28.72
N ILE A 377 -10.87 43.43 30.02
CA ILE A 377 -11.47 44.52 30.82
C ILE A 377 -10.85 45.82 30.30
N PRO A 378 -11.65 46.75 29.74
CA PRO A 378 -11.11 48.03 29.28
C PRO A 378 -10.50 48.80 30.47
N PRO A 379 -9.37 49.51 30.27
CA PRO A 379 -8.78 50.32 31.34
C PRO A 379 -9.74 51.42 31.81
N ARG A 380 -9.91 51.57 33.13
CA ARG A 380 -10.67 52.65 33.71
C ARG A 380 -10.11 54.01 33.27
N PRO A 381 -10.94 54.94 32.80
CA PRO A 381 -10.47 56.30 32.55
C PRO A 381 -10.03 56.98 33.85
N VAL A 382 -8.81 57.42 33.85
CA VAL A 382 -8.24 58.27 34.94
C VAL A 382 -8.73 59.69 34.73
N GLY A 383 -9.40 60.21 35.75
CA GLY A 383 -9.55 61.64 35.94
C GLY A 383 -10.87 62.26 35.44
N MET A 384 -11.87 62.32 36.31
CA MET A 384 -12.81 63.43 36.37
C MET A 384 -12.91 63.89 37.84
N SER A 385 -12.35 65.02 38.10
CA SER A 385 -12.51 65.79 39.35
C SER A 385 -13.94 66.23 39.49
N LEU A 386 -14.56 65.97 40.64
CA LEU A 386 -15.85 66.54 41.06
C LEU A 386 -15.67 68.04 41.35
N PRO A 387 -16.59 68.92 40.90
CA PRO A 387 -16.64 70.28 41.43
C PRO A 387 -17.27 70.29 42.82
N MET A 388 -16.61 70.98 43.70
CA MET A 388 -17.15 71.34 45.00
C MET A 388 -18.17 72.45 44.91
N ALA A 389 -19.37 72.25 45.46
CA ALA A 389 -20.21 73.21 46.11
C ALA A 389 -21.17 72.52 47.06
#